data_774a4325862838c797c6abbecab1e987
#
_entry.id   774a4325862838c797c6abbecab1e987
#
_cell.length_a   1.000
_cell.length_b   1.000
_cell.length_c   1.000
_cell.angle_alpha   90.00
_cell.angle_beta   90.00
_cell.angle_gamma   90.00
#
_symmetry.space_group_name_H-M   'P 1'
#
loop_
_entity.id
_entity.type
_entity.pdbx_description
1 polymer ?
#
loop_
_entity_poly.entity_id
_entity_poly.type
_entity_poly.pdbx_seq_one_letter_code
_entity_poly.pdbx_strand_id
1 'polypeptide(L)'
;HHVAVLAGLAHTQGSAVVIMDGDLQDYPEDIPALHARLCEGYDIVYGTKARKNDSVFRNLLSRAFLKVLRRLSDFDMDLNTSMFRIVSRRVVNAVLQFKERDPSLTFIMGLIGFPTARVPVTSGSRKHGQTKYSLWRQINLAITSLVSFSTKLLRIVSLLGLCTSGFALLYFLFALIAWAFFAVPVAGWTS
;
A
#
# COMPACT_ATOMS: atom_id res chain seq x y z
N HIS A 1 -10.83 3.94 10.46
CA HIS A 1 -10.08 2.93 11.22
C HIS A 1 -8.70 3.45 11.60
N HIS A 2 -7.86 3.90 10.67
CA HIS A 2 -6.50 4.38 10.94
C HIS A 2 -6.45 5.55 11.93
N VAL A 3 -7.36 6.51 11.80
CA VAL A 3 -7.48 7.65 12.74
C VAL A 3 -7.74 7.19 14.16
N ALA A 4 -8.61 6.19 14.35
CA ALA A 4 -8.90 5.64 15.69
C ALA A 4 -7.67 4.95 16.29
N VAL A 5 -6.88 4.24 15.47
CA VAL A 5 -5.63 3.62 15.94
C VAL A 5 -4.61 4.68 16.33
N LEU A 6 -4.45 5.74 15.54
CA LEU A 6 -3.54 6.84 15.86
C LEU A 6 -3.95 7.57 17.14
N ALA A 7 -5.25 7.81 17.33
CA ALA A 7 -5.77 8.37 18.57
C ALA A 7 -5.47 7.46 19.78
N GLY A 8 -5.64 6.15 19.61
CA GLY A 8 -5.25 5.17 20.62
C GLY A 8 -3.76 5.22 20.93
N LEU A 9 -2.89 5.20 19.92
CA LEU A 9 -1.45 5.26 20.07
C LEU A 9 -0.98 6.52 20.82
N ALA A 10 -1.63 7.66 20.58
CA ALA A 10 -1.32 8.93 21.27
C ALA A 10 -1.57 8.87 22.78
N HIS A 11 -2.46 8.00 23.24
CA HIS A 11 -2.77 7.85 24.66
C HIS A 11 -2.05 6.68 25.36
N THR A 12 -1.29 5.88 24.59
CA THR A 12 -0.53 4.77 25.17
C THR A 12 0.74 5.27 25.87
N GLN A 13 1.13 4.62 26.97
CA GLN A 13 2.33 4.95 27.76
C GLN A 13 3.33 3.79 27.86
N GLY A 14 2.93 2.56 27.48
CA GLY A 14 3.78 1.37 27.56
C GLY A 14 5.03 1.45 26.70
N SER A 15 6.08 0.73 27.04
CA SER A 15 7.31 0.58 26.24
C SER A 15 7.06 -0.18 24.93
N ALA A 16 6.07 -1.05 24.91
CA ALA A 16 5.57 -1.78 23.77
C ALA A 16 4.05 -1.59 23.69
N VAL A 17 3.52 -1.49 22.46
CA VAL A 17 2.10 -1.30 22.20
C VAL A 17 1.60 -2.36 21.23
N VAL A 18 0.54 -3.06 21.62
CA VAL A 18 -0.13 -4.03 20.76
C VAL A 18 -1.29 -3.35 20.03
N ILE A 19 -1.38 -3.57 18.74
CA ILE A 19 -2.51 -3.15 17.91
C ILE A 19 -3.21 -4.42 17.44
N MET A 20 -4.49 -4.56 17.73
CA MET A 20 -5.30 -5.70 17.30
C MET A 20 -6.72 -5.26 16.96
N ASP A 21 -7.38 -6.02 16.08
CA ASP A 21 -8.78 -5.78 15.75
C ASP A 21 -9.72 -6.32 16.83
N GLY A 22 -10.80 -5.59 17.12
CA GLY A 22 -11.79 -5.98 18.12
C GLY A 22 -12.86 -6.96 17.61
N ASP A 23 -12.63 -7.62 16.48
CA ASP A 23 -13.60 -8.53 15.84
C ASP A 23 -13.46 -9.99 16.27
N LEU A 24 -12.64 -10.26 17.28
CA LEU A 24 -12.36 -11.58 17.85
C LEU A 24 -11.71 -12.58 16.86
N GLN A 25 -11.08 -12.09 15.80
CA GLN A 25 -10.31 -12.91 14.88
C GLN A 25 -8.84 -13.06 15.30
N ASP A 26 -8.33 -12.12 16.06
CA ASP A 26 -6.98 -12.14 16.64
C ASP A 26 -7.07 -12.64 18.09
N TYR A 27 -6.14 -13.49 18.48
CA TYR A 27 -6.12 -14.08 19.82
C TYR A 27 -5.08 -13.38 20.69
N PRO A 28 -5.47 -12.84 21.87
CA PRO A 28 -4.53 -12.24 22.82
C PRO A 28 -3.43 -13.21 23.28
N GLU A 29 -3.69 -14.52 23.22
CA GLU A 29 -2.75 -15.58 23.57
C GLU A 29 -1.50 -15.62 22.70
N ASP A 30 -1.55 -15.01 21.50
CA ASP A 30 -0.39 -14.87 20.61
C ASP A 30 0.50 -13.67 20.97
N ILE A 31 0.07 -12.76 21.84
CA ILE A 31 0.84 -11.57 22.26
C ILE A 31 2.20 -11.92 22.84
N PRO A 32 2.35 -12.93 23.72
CA PRO A 32 3.67 -13.31 24.25
C PRO A 32 4.68 -13.68 23.16
N ALA A 33 4.25 -14.35 22.08
CA ALA A 33 5.11 -14.72 20.98
C ALA A 33 5.58 -13.48 20.17
N LEU A 34 4.69 -12.50 19.96
CA LEU A 34 5.03 -11.23 19.34
C LEU A 34 6.01 -10.44 20.22
N HIS A 35 5.77 -10.39 21.52
CA HIS A 35 6.62 -9.69 22.48
C HIS A 35 8.02 -10.29 22.57
N ALA A 36 8.14 -11.63 22.56
CA ALA A 36 9.44 -12.30 22.56
C ALA A 36 10.31 -11.85 21.38
N ARG A 37 9.73 -11.74 20.18
CA ARG A 37 10.44 -11.22 19.00
C ARG A 37 10.80 -9.73 19.12
N LEU A 38 9.96 -8.93 19.75
CA LEU A 38 10.27 -7.53 20.02
C LEU A 38 11.52 -7.42 20.92
N CYS A 39 11.63 -8.31 21.93
CA CYS A 39 12.78 -8.37 22.83
C CYS A 39 14.09 -8.82 22.14
N GLU A 40 14.02 -9.46 20.98
CA GLU A 40 15.19 -9.80 20.16
C GLU A 40 15.79 -8.58 19.40
N GLY A 41 15.21 -7.39 19.56
CA GLY A 41 15.71 -6.16 18.95
C GLY A 41 14.94 -5.68 17.73
N TYR A 42 13.81 -6.30 17.40
CA TYR A 42 12.89 -5.79 16.38
C TYR A 42 12.03 -4.67 16.97
N ASP A 43 11.65 -3.72 16.15
CA ASP A 43 10.79 -2.59 16.55
C ASP A 43 9.34 -2.78 16.16
N ILE A 44 9.07 -3.55 15.12
CA ILE A 44 7.73 -3.88 14.63
C ILE A 44 7.66 -5.39 14.42
N VAL A 45 6.71 -6.05 15.07
CA VAL A 45 6.46 -7.48 14.87
C VAL A 45 5.04 -7.69 14.38
N TYR A 46 4.91 -8.23 13.18
CA TYR A 46 3.62 -8.49 12.55
C TYR A 46 3.15 -9.93 12.83
N GLY A 47 1.89 -10.08 13.24
CA GLY A 47 1.21 -11.36 13.20
C GLY A 47 0.86 -11.75 11.76
N THR A 48 1.30 -12.92 11.32
CA THR A 48 0.98 -13.45 9.98
C THR A 48 -0.01 -14.59 10.10
N LYS A 49 -1.17 -14.45 9.45
CA LYS A 49 -2.20 -15.50 9.43
C LYS A 49 -1.86 -16.57 8.40
N ALA A 50 -2.01 -17.84 8.75
CA ALA A 50 -1.88 -18.93 7.80
C ALA A 50 -2.86 -18.71 6.63
N ARG A 51 -2.36 -18.83 5.39
CA ARG A 51 -3.19 -18.69 4.20
C ARG A 51 -4.31 -19.73 4.21
N LYS A 52 -5.56 -19.29 4.15
CA LYS A 52 -6.68 -20.17 3.79
C LYS A 52 -6.44 -20.70 2.37
N ASN A 53 -6.76 -21.99 2.15
CA ASN A 53 -6.75 -22.63 0.84
C ASN A 53 -7.78 -21.98 -0.10
N ASP A 54 -7.38 -20.90 -0.74
CA ASP A 54 -8.13 -20.28 -1.84
C ASP A 54 -7.88 -21.05 -3.13
N SER A 55 -8.81 -20.98 -4.10
CA SER A 55 -8.67 -21.67 -5.39
C SER A 55 -7.36 -21.31 -6.08
N VAL A 56 -6.74 -22.27 -6.77
CA VAL A 56 -5.42 -22.12 -7.45
C VAL A 56 -5.41 -20.93 -8.41
N PHE A 57 -6.51 -20.71 -9.13
CA PHE A 57 -6.66 -19.60 -10.07
C PHE A 57 -6.64 -18.22 -9.36
N ARG A 58 -7.36 -18.11 -8.24
CA ARG A 58 -7.40 -16.89 -7.43
C ARG A 58 -6.03 -16.58 -6.81
N ASN A 59 -5.32 -17.62 -6.41
CA ASN A 59 -3.95 -17.49 -5.90
C ASN A 59 -2.96 -17.04 -6.97
N LEU A 60 -3.09 -17.52 -8.22
CA LEU A 60 -2.23 -17.14 -9.34
C LEU A 60 -2.45 -15.66 -9.72
N LEU A 61 -3.71 -15.24 -9.86
CA LEU A 61 -4.06 -13.84 -10.15
C LEU A 61 -3.59 -12.91 -9.04
N SER A 62 -3.79 -13.28 -7.79
CA SER A 62 -3.31 -12.53 -6.63
C SER A 62 -1.78 -12.41 -6.62
N ARG A 63 -1.05 -13.50 -6.92
CA ARG A 63 0.43 -13.47 -7.00
C ARG A 63 0.93 -12.57 -8.12
N ALA A 64 0.33 -12.65 -9.31
CA ALA A 64 0.67 -11.79 -10.44
C ALA A 64 0.45 -10.31 -10.08
N PHE A 65 -0.72 -10.00 -9.51
CA PHE A 65 -1.06 -8.66 -9.05
C PHE A 65 -0.09 -8.15 -7.97
N LEU A 66 0.24 -8.98 -6.97
CA LEU A 66 1.21 -8.64 -5.93
C LEU A 66 2.62 -8.41 -6.49
N LYS A 67 3.02 -9.18 -7.51
CA LYS A 67 4.31 -9.00 -8.19
C LYS A 67 4.38 -7.66 -8.92
N VAL A 68 3.31 -7.24 -9.58
CA VAL A 68 3.20 -5.92 -10.22
C VAL A 68 3.22 -4.81 -9.16
N LEU A 69 2.44 -4.95 -8.09
CA LEU A 69 2.41 -4.01 -6.97
C LEU A 69 3.80 -3.82 -6.35
N ARG A 70 4.52 -4.90 -6.04
CA ARG A 70 5.88 -4.83 -5.49
C ARG A 70 6.87 -4.14 -6.44
N ARG A 71 6.69 -4.33 -7.74
CA ARG A 71 7.58 -3.71 -8.75
C ARG A 71 7.30 -2.22 -8.93
N LEU A 72 6.06 -1.81 -8.78
CA LEU A 72 5.61 -0.41 -8.89
C LEU A 72 5.66 0.34 -7.55
N SER A 73 5.59 -0.36 -6.42
CA SER A 73 5.76 0.24 -5.09
C SER A 73 7.24 0.47 -4.80
N ASP A 74 7.54 1.61 -4.17
CA ASP A 74 8.88 1.91 -3.67
C ASP A 74 9.20 1.20 -2.33
N PHE A 75 8.22 0.49 -1.76
CA PHE A 75 8.30 -0.18 -0.48
C PHE A 75 7.95 -1.66 -0.60
N ASP A 76 8.61 -2.50 0.18
CA ASP A 76 8.24 -3.92 0.32
C ASP A 76 6.95 -4.05 1.15
N MET A 77 5.82 -3.71 0.52
CA MET A 77 4.50 -3.86 1.13
C MET A 77 4.13 -5.33 1.15
N ASP A 78 4.23 -5.97 2.29
CA ASP A 78 3.63 -7.28 2.48
C ASP A 78 2.13 -7.12 2.81
N LEU A 79 1.29 -7.29 1.78
CA LEU A 79 -0.17 -7.21 1.90
C LEU A 79 -0.77 -8.37 2.74
N ASN A 80 0.05 -9.32 3.17
CA ASN A 80 -0.36 -10.39 4.07
C ASN A 80 -0.19 -10.02 5.56
N THR A 81 0.30 -8.82 5.87
CA THR A 81 0.42 -8.37 7.25
C THR A 81 -0.96 -8.08 7.84
N SER A 82 -1.26 -8.78 8.94
CA SER A 82 -2.45 -8.48 9.76
C SER A 82 -2.32 -7.11 10.42
N MET A 83 -3.45 -6.51 10.81
CA MET A 83 -3.45 -5.38 11.73
C MET A 83 -2.91 -5.78 13.11
N PHE A 84 -2.96 -7.07 13.44
CA PHE A 84 -2.39 -7.60 14.67
C PHE A 84 -0.87 -7.49 14.66
N ARG A 85 -0.33 -6.62 15.48
CA ARG A 85 1.10 -6.33 15.58
C ARG A 85 1.47 -5.75 16.92
N ILE A 86 2.72 -5.90 17.30
CA ILE A 86 3.32 -5.20 18.44
C ILE A 86 4.39 -4.23 17.93
N VAL A 87 4.46 -3.07 18.51
CA VAL A 87 5.41 -2.01 18.14
C VAL A 87 6.12 -1.44 19.35
N SER A 88 7.37 -1.06 19.20
CA SER A 88 8.15 -0.38 20.24
C SER A 88 7.67 1.07 20.44
N ARG A 89 7.98 1.65 21.59
CA ARG A 89 7.72 3.07 21.86
C ARG A 89 8.36 3.99 20.83
N ARG A 90 9.54 3.63 20.32
CA ARG A 90 10.24 4.40 19.27
C ARG A 90 9.39 4.52 18.02
N VAL A 91 8.77 3.42 17.58
CA VAL A 91 7.87 3.40 16.43
C VAL A 91 6.64 4.26 16.68
N VAL A 92 6.00 4.12 17.86
CA VAL A 92 4.83 4.95 18.21
C VAL A 92 5.16 6.43 18.12
N ASN A 93 6.27 6.86 18.72
CA ASN A 93 6.69 8.24 18.71
C ASN A 93 6.98 8.75 17.29
N ALA A 94 7.59 7.92 16.45
CA ALA A 94 7.86 8.26 15.05
C ALA A 94 6.56 8.37 14.24
N VAL A 95 5.63 7.42 14.40
CA VAL A 95 4.33 7.44 13.73
C VAL A 95 3.51 8.68 14.07
N LEU A 96 3.51 9.10 15.34
CA LEU A 96 2.77 10.28 15.81
C LEU A 96 3.32 11.63 15.28
N GLN A 97 4.55 11.63 14.72
CA GLN A 97 5.10 12.84 14.07
C GLN A 97 4.53 13.08 12.67
N PHE A 98 3.95 12.06 12.04
CA PHE A 98 3.31 12.20 10.73
C PHE A 98 1.96 12.91 10.89
N LYS A 99 1.83 14.06 10.21
CA LYS A 99 0.63 14.92 10.24
C LYS A 99 -0.23 14.78 8.97
N GLU A 100 -0.19 13.65 8.30
CA GLU A 100 -0.96 13.45 7.08
C GLU A 100 -2.46 13.33 7.35
N ARG A 101 -3.26 13.80 6.39
CA ARG A 101 -4.72 13.90 6.53
C ARG A 101 -5.43 12.54 6.48
N ASP A 102 -4.84 11.54 5.83
CA ASP A 102 -5.36 10.16 5.75
C ASP A 102 -4.20 9.14 5.81
N PRO A 103 -3.59 9.00 7.00
CA PRO A 103 -2.40 8.19 7.15
C PRO A 103 -2.75 6.70 7.17
N SER A 104 -2.30 5.96 6.17
CA SER A 104 -2.23 4.51 6.29
C SER A 104 -1.12 4.12 7.25
N LEU A 105 -1.49 3.60 8.43
CA LEU A 105 -0.54 3.18 9.46
C LEU A 105 0.52 2.19 8.92
N THR A 106 0.09 1.25 8.10
CA THR A 106 0.99 0.25 7.48
C THR A 106 2.00 0.92 6.55
N PHE A 107 1.57 1.95 5.82
CA PHE A 107 2.45 2.72 4.95
C PHE A 107 3.48 3.52 5.75
N ILE A 108 3.03 4.27 6.78
CA ILE A 108 3.93 5.05 7.64
C ILE A 108 4.98 4.13 8.28
N MET A 109 4.57 2.98 8.80
CA MET A 109 5.49 2.00 9.40
C MET A 109 6.50 1.45 8.38
N GLY A 110 6.08 1.23 7.13
CA GLY A 110 6.98 0.85 6.04
C GLY A 110 7.96 1.96 5.66
N LEU A 111 7.50 3.21 5.65
CA LEU A 111 8.32 4.38 5.31
C LEU A 111 9.41 4.67 6.34
N ILE A 112 9.09 4.50 7.62
CA ILE A 112 10.01 4.77 8.73
C ILE A 112 11.20 3.78 8.71
N GLY A 113 11.02 2.57 8.19
CA GLY A 113 12.13 1.63 7.95
C GLY A 113 12.72 0.98 9.21
N PHE A 114 11.98 0.87 10.29
CA PHE A 114 12.42 0.17 11.50
C PHE A 114 12.59 -1.35 11.27
N PRO A 115 13.47 -2.03 12.03
CA PRO A 115 13.61 -3.48 11.97
C PRO A 115 12.28 -4.20 12.21
N THR A 116 11.90 -5.09 11.29
CA THR A 116 10.62 -5.80 11.33
C THR A 116 10.82 -7.31 11.44
N ALA A 117 9.92 -7.97 12.18
CA ALA A 117 9.83 -9.43 12.23
C ALA A 117 8.40 -9.89 11.98
N ARG A 118 8.23 -11.19 11.75
CA ARG A 118 6.94 -11.82 11.55
C ARG A 118 6.81 -13.05 12.43
N VAL A 119 5.63 -13.23 13.01
CA VAL A 119 5.28 -14.39 13.83
C VAL A 119 3.99 -14.99 13.29
N PRO A 120 3.94 -16.31 13.03
CA PRO A 120 2.68 -16.95 12.70
C PRO A 120 1.74 -16.86 13.90
N VAL A 121 0.52 -16.38 13.65
CA VAL A 121 -0.52 -16.23 14.67
C VAL A 121 -1.74 -17.05 14.31
N THR A 122 -2.47 -17.45 15.32
CA THR A 122 -3.72 -18.18 15.19
C THR A 122 -4.81 -17.23 14.68
N SER A 123 -5.59 -17.67 13.71
CA SER A 123 -6.71 -16.87 13.18
C SER A 123 -8.02 -17.56 13.44
N GLY A 124 -8.90 -16.90 14.19
CA GLY A 124 -10.27 -17.33 14.40
C GLY A 124 -11.13 -17.20 13.14
N SER A 125 -12.11 -18.05 12.98
CA SER A 125 -13.20 -17.81 12.02
C SER A 125 -14.06 -16.66 12.54
N ARG A 126 -14.45 -15.74 11.66
CA ARG A 126 -15.40 -14.67 12.01
C ARG A 126 -16.66 -15.26 12.62
N LYS A 127 -16.94 -14.96 13.89
CA LYS A 127 -18.15 -15.47 14.58
C LYS A 127 -19.44 -14.81 14.06
N HIS A 128 -19.35 -13.59 13.54
CA HIS A 128 -20.49 -12.85 13.01
C HIS A 128 -20.09 -12.02 11.79
N GLY A 129 -20.94 -12.06 10.76
CA GLY A 129 -20.82 -11.23 9.54
C GLY A 129 -20.25 -11.95 8.33
N GLN A 130 -20.83 -11.65 7.15
CA GLN A 130 -20.30 -12.07 5.86
C GLN A 130 -19.29 -11.05 5.35
N THR A 131 -18.26 -11.52 4.67
CA THR A 131 -17.25 -10.67 4.04
C THR A 131 -17.93 -9.83 2.94
N LYS A 132 -18.27 -8.58 3.23
CA LYS A 132 -18.83 -7.63 2.24
C LYS A 132 -17.79 -7.10 1.25
N TYR A 133 -16.57 -7.61 1.27
CA TYR A 133 -15.53 -7.19 0.34
C TYR A 133 -15.64 -7.96 -0.97
N SER A 134 -16.29 -7.34 -1.94
CA SER A 134 -16.26 -7.80 -3.32
C SER A 134 -14.81 -7.72 -3.84
N LEU A 135 -14.42 -8.63 -4.73
CA LEU A 135 -13.11 -8.62 -5.41
C LEU A 135 -12.82 -7.25 -6.03
N TRP A 136 -13.84 -6.60 -6.60
CA TRP A 136 -13.74 -5.27 -7.17
C TRP A 136 -13.32 -4.20 -6.15
N ARG A 137 -13.86 -4.28 -4.95
CA ARG A 137 -13.50 -3.34 -3.87
C ARG A 137 -12.06 -3.56 -3.38
N GLN A 138 -11.58 -4.81 -3.35
CA GLN A 138 -10.18 -5.12 -3.03
C GLN A 138 -9.23 -4.60 -4.10
N ILE A 139 -9.56 -4.79 -5.38
CA ILE A 139 -8.78 -4.27 -6.50
C ILE A 139 -8.75 -2.73 -6.47
N ASN A 140 -9.90 -2.09 -6.25
CA ASN A 140 -9.98 -0.63 -6.20
C ASN A 140 -9.17 -0.04 -5.03
N LEU A 141 -9.23 -0.68 -3.86
CA LEU A 141 -8.41 -0.31 -2.70
C LEU A 141 -6.91 -0.45 -3.00
N ALA A 142 -6.53 -1.53 -3.68
CA ALA A 142 -5.14 -1.78 -4.04
C ALA A 142 -4.64 -0.79 -5.10
N ILE A 143 -5.47 -0.45 -6.11
CA ILE A 143 -5.15 0.58 -7.12
C ILE A 143 -5.02 1.96 -6.45
N THR A 144 -5.97 2.31 -5.60
CA THR A 144 -5.93 3.59 -4.86
C THR A 144 -4.67 3.70 -4.01
N SER A 145 -4.33 2.63 -3.28
CA SER A 145 -3.09 2.58 -2.50
C SER A 145 -1.85 2.70 -3.38
N LEU A 146 -1.83 2.03 -4.55
CA LEU A 146 -0.72 2.12 -5.49
C LEU A 146 -0.54 3.54 -6.02
N VAL A 147 -1.62 4.18 -6.44
CA VAL A 147 -1.60 5.54 -6.99
C VAL A 147 -1.18 6.54 -5.92
N SER A 148 -1.66 6.37 -4.68
CA SER A 148 -1.35 7.29 -3.58
C SER A 148 0.10 7.17 -3.10
N PHE A 149 0.74 6.01 -3.26
CA PHE A 149 2.02 5.72 -2.60
C PHE A 149 3.16 5.32 -3.57
N SER A 150 2.94 5.37 -4.89
CA SER A 150 3.98 5.03 -5.87
C SER A 150 4.52 6.25 -6.60
N THR A 151 5.72 6.69 -6.22
CA THR A 151 6.45 7.72 -6.97
C THR A 151 6.86 7.22 -8.36
N LYS A 152 7.07 5.91 -8.52
CA LYS A 152 7.38 5.29 -9.82
C LYS A 152 6.23 5.42 -10.81
N LEU A 153 4.99 5.20 -10.36
CA LEU A 153 3.82 5.36 -11.23
C LEU A 153 3.68 6.80 -11.69
N LEU A 154 3.87 7.77 -10.77
CA LEU A 154 3.85 9.19 -11.11
C LEU A 154 4.94 9.53 -12.15
N ARG A 155 6.17 9.02 -11.97
CA ARG A 155 7.27 9.22 -12.95
C ARG A 155 6.94 8.65 -14.33
N ILE A 156 6.36 7.44 -14.39
CA ILE A 156 5.98 6.81 -15.66
C ILE A 156 4.92 7.67 -16.37
N VAL A 157 3.87 8.10 -15.66
CA VAL A 157 2.82 8.94 -16.24
C VAL A 157 3.39 10.29 -16.69
N SER A 158 4.24 10.92 -15.89
CA SER A 158 4.90 12.18 -16.26
C SER A 158 5.80 12.02 -17.50
N LEU A 159 6.56 10.93 -17.57
CA LEU A 159 7.41 10.65 -18.73
C LEU A 159 6.59 10.42 -20.00
N LEU A 160 5.51 9.64 -19.91
CA LEU A 160 4.59 9.43 -21.02
C LEU A 160 3.95 10.75 -21.48
N GLY A 161 3.52 11.60 -20.54
CA GLY A 161 3.01 12.93 -20.84
C GLY A 161 4.04 13.81 -21.55
N LEU A 162 5.28 13.79 -21.09
CA LEU A 162 6.37 14.53 -21.72
C LEU A 162 6.68 14.03 -23.14
N CYS A 163 6.74 12.71 -23.34
CA CYS A 163 6.94 12.10 -24.65
C CYS A 163 5.81 12.47 -25.61
N THR A 164 4.56 12.32 -25.22
CA THR A 164 3.40 12.64 -26.08
C THR A 164 3.37 14.13 -26.41
N SER A 165 3.66 15.01 -25.46
CA SER A 165 3.78 16.46 -25.69
C SER A 165 4.92 16.79 -26.67
N GLY A 166 6.07 16.14 -26.52
CA GLY A 166 7.20 16.29 -27.44
C GLY A 166 6.85 15.86 -28.86
N PHE A 167 6.20 14.72 -29.04
CA PHE A 167 5.74 14.26 -30.35
C PHE A 167 4.70 15.20 -30.96
N ALA A 168 3.76 15.68 -30.17
CA ALA A 168 2.76 16.65 -30.64
C ALA A 168 3.41 17.97 -31.11
N LEU A 169 4.41 18.46 -30.36
CA LEU A 169 5.17 19.66 -30.74
C LEU A 169 5.96 19.46 -32.04
N LEU A 170 6.67 18.33 -32.18
CA LEU A 170 7.39 18.00 -33.41
C LEU A 170 6.46 17.86 -34.61
N TYR A 171 5.33 17.23 -34.43
CA TYR A 171 4.30 17.13 -35.47
C TYR A 171 3.75 18.51 -35.86
N PHE A 172 3.48 19.35 -34.89
CA PHE A 172 3.02 20.72 -35.12
C PHE A 172 4.06 21.54 -35.92
N LEU A 173 5.33 21.48 -35.53
CA LEU A 173 6.42 22.15 -36.25
C LEU A 173 6.56 21.62 -37.68
N PHE A 174 6.49 20.29 -37.85
CA PHE A 174 6.49 19.67 -39.19
C PHE A 174 5.34 20.16 -40.04
N ALA A 175 4.11 20.20 -39.51
CA ALA A 175 2.93 20.70 -40.20
C ALA A 175 3.06 22.18 -40.58
N LEU A 176 3.62 23.02 -39.70
CA LEU A 176 3.91 24.43 -39.98
C LEU A 176 4.92 24.60 -41.12
N ILE A 177 6.01 23.86 -41.11
CA ILE A 177 7.04 23.89 -42.15
C ILE A 177 6.45 23.41 -43.48
N ALA A 178 5.71 22.28 -43.46
CA ALA A 178 5.05 21.76 -44.65
C ALA A 178 4.07 22.76 -45.26
N TRP A 179 3.30 23.44 -44.44
CA TRP A 179 2.37 24.49 -44.90
C TRP A 179 3.15 25.68 -45.47
N ALA A 180 4.19 26.14 -44.82
CA ALA A 180 4.93 27.35 -45.25
C ALA A 180 5.73 27.16 -46.55
N PHE A 181 6.32 25.95 -46.74
CA PHE A 181 7.23 25.74 -47.86
C PHE A 181 6.61 24.95 -49.04
N PHE A 182 5.59 24.09 -48.78
CA PHE A 182 5.06 23.20 -49.80
C PHE A 182 3.63 23.55 -50.22
N ALA A 183 3.00 24.59 -49.66
CA ALA A 183 1.63 25.03 -49.94
C ALA A 183 0.61 23.85 -49.99
N VAL A 184 0.90 22.76 -49.28
CA VAL A 184 0.04 21.58 -49.22
C VAL A 184 -1.09 21.88 -48.25
N PRO A 185 -2.34 22.02 -48.67
CA PRO A 185 -3.44 22.11 -47.74
C PRO A 185 -3.53 20.80 -46.99
N VAL A 186 -3.28 20.82 -45.67
CA VAL A 186 -3.49 19.66 -44.84
C VAL A 186 -4.99 19.35 -44.86
N ALA A 187 -5.36 18.28 -45.57
CA ALA A 187 -6.76 17.89 -45.74
C ALA A 187 -7.37 17.69 -44.31
N GLY A 188 -8.42 18.47 -44.06
CA GLY A 188 -9.10 18.45 -42.74
C GLY A 188 -8.90 19.66 -41.84
N TRP A 189 -8.07 20.65 -42.22
CA TRP A 189 -7.87 21.88 -41.40
C TRP A 189 -8.81 23.02 -41.76
N THR A 190 -9.63 22.86 -42.78
CA THR A 190 -10.56 23.88 -43.27
C THR A 190 -12.02 23.47 -43.18
N SER A 191 -12.38 22.53 -42.33
CA SER A 191 -13.80 22.19 -42.09
C SER A 191 -14.22 22.56 -40.68
#